data_141a85576be22dc7bd240f8671173fb9
#
_entry.id   141a85576be22dc7bd240f8671173fb9
#
_cell.length_a   1.000
_cell.length_b   1.000
_cell.length_c   1.000
_cell.angle_alpha   90.00
_cell.angle_beta   90.00
_cell.angle_gamma   90.00
#
_symmetry.space_group_name_H-M   'P 1'
#
loop_
_entity.id
_entity.type
_entity.pdbx_description
1 polymer ?
#
loop_
_entity_poly.entity_id
_entity_poly.type
_entity_poly.pdbx_seq_one_letter_code
_entity_poly.pdbx_strand_id
1 'polypeptide(L)'
;MSEKEKDKEKIDIKVDIKPIGKNPKEKSKFIFQTVVIGDSKVGKTSLIKQGLYNELTEKDKNIYKPTQSFELQWNNYNINEDNYCFQFWDVSGTDLAKNLAGNFYKSCTCAFLVYAINDKKTFDNIENWLTNLKKYVDEDTIIVLIGNKTDLEEERQVSTEEAEKFQEEKEIDYFIELNPFTEKEKVDDLFNTTIENIYKTYLHSLNSKVLSEEDDEVYISLRNSSGSITKIKKKKKSKFCAHGDTVKNVLKRSYCCFC
;
A
#
# COMPACT_ATOMS: atom_id res chain seq x y z
N MET A 1 -15.41 26.75 -27.78
CA MET A 1 -16.28 26.34 -26.66
C MET A 1 -15.37 25.74 -25.63
N SER A 2 -15.21 26.40 -24.52
CA SER A 2 -14.17 26.17 -23.52
C SER A 2 -14.50 25.01 -22.60
N GLU A 3 -13.71 23.97 -22.66
CA GLU A 3 -13.62 23.00 -21.59
C GLU A 3 -12.90 23.63 -20.40
N LYS A 4 -13.62 23.74 -19.30
CA LYS A 4 -13.05 24.17 -18.04
C LYS A 4 -12.30 22.96 -17.45
N GLU A 5 -10.99 22.93 -17.62
CA GLU A 5 -10.09 22.17 -16.77
C GLU A 5 -10.38 22.55 -15.31
N LYS A 6 -10.90 21.59 -14.57
CA LYS A 6 -10.97 21.71 -13.11
C LYS A 6 -9.57 21.42 -12.58
N ASP A 7 -8.82 22.45 -12.32
CA ASP A 7 -7.64 22.37 -11.48
C ASP A 7 -8.03 21.71 -10.16
N LYS A 8 -7.66 20.44 -10.00
CA LYS A 8 -7.60 19.79 -8.70
C LYS A 8 -6.38 20.40 -8.02
N GLU A 9 -6.59 21.39 -7.15
CA GLU A 9 -5.56 21.83 -6.22
C GLU A 9 -5.00 20.59 -5.51
N LYS A 10 -3.80 20.18 -5.91
CA LYS A 10 -3.01 19.20 -5.16
C LYS A 10 -2.61 19.89 -3.85
N ILE A 11 -3.31 19.56 -2.78
CA ILE A 11 -2.89 19.99 -1.44
C ILE A 11 -1.63 19.17 -1.13
N ASP A 12 -0.50 19.82 -1.18
CA ASP A 12 0.79 19.22 -0.84
C ASP A 12 0.88 19.10 0.69
N ILE A 13 0.39 17.97 1.22
CA ILE A 13 0.43 17.68 2.65
C ILE A 13 1.84 17.15 2.94
N LYS A 14 2.66 17.97 3.58
CA LYS A 14 3.94 17.50 4.09
C LYS A 14 3.70 16.51 5.24
N VAL A 15 4.10 15.28 5.05
CA VAL A 15 3.91 14.19 6.01
C VAL A 15 5.24 13.94 6.72
N ASP A 16 5.29 14.10 8.04
CA ASP A 16 6.44 13.73 8.87
C ASP A 16 6.25 12.27 9.33
N ILE A 17 7.04 11.35 8.78
CA ILE A 17 6.93 9.91 9.04
C ILE A 17 8.14 9.45 9.83
N LYS A 18 7.92 8.87 11.00
CA LYS A 18 8.98 8.32 11.86
C LYS A 18 8.64 6.88 12.27
N PRO A 19 9.47 5.89 11.95
CA PRO A 19 9.29 4.54 12.46
C PRO A 19 9.50 4.53 13.99
N ILE A 20 8.60 3.90 14.74
CA ILE A 20 8.69 3.76 16.20
C ILE A 20 8.85 2.32 16.67
N GLY A 21 8.93 1.38 15.72
CA GLY A 21 9.17 -0.03 15.99
C GLY A 21 7.95 -0.80 16.49
N LYS A 22 8.20 -2.05 16.89
CA LYS A 22 7.17 -2.96 17.40
C LYS A 22 6.93 -2.72 18.89
N ASN A 23 6.22 -1.65 19.25
CA ASN A 23 5.80 -1.43 20.64
C ASN A 23 4.34 -1.85 20.83
N PRO A 24 4.06 -3.00 21.47
CA PRO A 24 2.70 -3.49 21.64
C PRO A 24 1.87 -2.68 22.65
N LYS A 25 2.51 -1.78 23.41
CA LYS A 25 1.83 -0.92 24.39
C LYS A 25 1.28 0.37 23.81
N GLU A 26 1.75 0.77 22.62
CA GLU A 26 1.25 1.95 21.95
C GLU A 26 0.01 1.60 21.14
N LYS A 27 -1.14 2.20 21.53
CA LYS A 27 -2.36 2.08 20.72
C LYS A 27 -2.20 2.84 19.42
N SER A 28 -2.26 2.12 18.32
CA SER A 28 -2.32 2.73 17.00
C SER A 28 -3.72 3.30 16.75
N LYS A 29 -3.79 4.48 16.14
CA LYS A 29 -5.04 5.15 15.77
C LYS A 29 -5.77 4.37 14.68
N PHE A 30 -5.02 3.79 13.76
CA PHE A 30 -5.53 2.97 12.67
C PHE A 30 -4.50 1.91 12.24
N ILE A 31 -4.98 0.83 11.62
CA ILE A 31 -4.15 -0.25 11.06
C ILE A 31 -4.35 -0.27 9.55
N PHE A 32 -3.26 -0.09 8.80
CA PHE A 32 -3.23 -0.21 7.36
C PHE A 32 -2.65 -1.57 6.97
N GLN A 33 -3.26 -2.21 5.98
CA GLN A 33 -2.86 -3.54 5.53
C GLN A 33 -2.32 -3.47 4.12
N THR A 34 -1.11 -3.99 3.93
CA THR A 34 -0.47 -4.19 2.64
C THR A 34 -0.31 -5.69 2.40
N VAL A 35 -0.73 -6.19 1.25
CA VAL A 35 -0.47 -7.56 0.83
C VAL A 35 0.73 -7.59 -0.11
N VAL A 36 1.61 -8.57 0.06
CA VAL A 36 2.78 -8.79 -0.80
C VAL A 36 2.61 -10.13 -1.50
N ILE A 37 2.36 -10.09 -2.80
CA ILE A 37 1.97 -11.24 -3.61
C ILE A 37 2.84 -11.38 -4.86
N GLY A 38 2.87 -12.57 -5.41
CA GLY A 38 3.73 -12.97 -6.53
C GLY A 38 4.19 -14.40 -6.36
N ASP A 39 4.85 -14.95 -7.34
CA ASP A 39 5.27 -16.35 -7.34
C ASP A 39 6.28 -16.69 -6.25
N SER A 40 6.54 -17.98 -6.06
CA SER A 40 7.56 -18.45 -5.13
C SER A 40 8.95 -18.00 -5.59
N LYS A 41 9.85 -17.72 -4.64
CA LYS A 41 11.27 -17.35 -4.88
C LYS A 41 11.49 -15.98 -5.55
N VAL A 42 10.48 -15.15 -5.74
CA VAL A 42 10.67 -13.78 -6.28
C VAL A 42 11.23 -12.79 -5.26
N GLY A 43 11.32 -13.17 -3.96
CA GLY A 43 11.98 -12.36 -2.92
C GLY A 43 11.03 -11.50 -2.08
N LYS A 44 9.73 -11.80 -2.00
CA LYS A 44 8.72 -11.07 -1.19
C LYS A 44 9.14 -10.91 0.27
N THR A 45 9.49 -12.02 0.92
CA THR A 45 9.93 -12.04 2.33
C THR A 45 11.17 -11.18 2.57
N SER A 46 12.14 -11.23 1.64
CA SER A 46 13.36 -10.42 1.74
C SER A 46 13.04 -8.93 1.61
N LEU A 47 12.17 -8.57 0.68
CA LEU A 47 11.71 -7.19 0.50
C LEU A 47 11.08 -6.63 1.78
N ILE A 48 10.16 -7.38 2.38
CA ILE A 48 9.47 -6.96 3.62
C ILE A 48 10.49 -6.83 4.78
N LYS A 49 11.38 -7.79 4.96
CA LYS A 49 12.39 -7.75 6.02
C LYS A 49 13.32 -6.55 5.89
N GLN A 50 13.75 -6.25 4.67
CA GLN A 50 14.59 -5.08 4.43
C GLN A 50 13.82 -3.79 4.71
N GLY A 51 12.62 -3.63 4.13
CA GLY A 51 11.86 -2.38 4.23
C GLY A 51 11.32 -2.06 5.61
N LEU A 52 11.01 -3.08 6.43
CA LEU A 52 10.49 -2.85 7.77
C LEU A 52 11.58 -2.78 8.86
N TYR A 53 12.67 -3.52 8.69
CA TYR A 53 13.61 -3.74 9.80
C TYR A 53 15.06 -3.44 9.45
N ASN A 54 15.37 -3.28 8.15
CA ASN A 54 16.75 -3.18 7.67
C ASN A 54 17.65 -4.34 8.14
N GLU A 55 17.09 -5.56 8.20
CA GLU A 55 17.72 -6.72 8.84
C GLU A 55 18.40 -7.68 7.86
N LEU A 56 18.32 -7.45 6.53
CA LEU A 56 18.97 -8.34 5.57
C LEU A 56 20.49 -8.25 5.62
N THR A 57 21.12 -9.39 5.66
CA THR A 57 22.57 -9.55 5.58
C THR A 57 22.96 -10.37 4.35
N GLU A 58 24.22 -10.27 3.92
CA GLU A 58 24.74 -11.10 2.82
C GLU A 58 24.58 -12.62 3.06
N LYS A 59 24.52 -13.04 4.33
CA LYS A 59 24.28 -14.44 4.67
C LYS A 59 22.88 -14.91 4.30
N ASP A 60 21.90 -14.01 4.34
CA ASP A 60 20.51 -14.34 4.05
C ASP A 60 20.27 -14.54 2.53
N LYS A 61 21.15 -14.01 1.69
CA LYS A 61 21.06 -14.08 0.22
C LYS A 61 20.98 -15.53 -0.28
N ASN A 62 21.68 -16.46 0.37
CA ASN A 62 21.76 -17.86 -0.02
C ASN A 62 20.83 -18.77 0.77
N ILE A 63 20.03 -18.23 1.70
CA ILE A 63 19.12 -19.00 2.54
C ILE A 63 17.69 -18.85 2.03
N TYR A 64 17.22 -19.82 1.26
CA TYR A 64 15.81 -19.88 0.89
C TYR A 64 15.02 -20.68 1.92
N LYS A 65 14.08 -20.01 2.60
CA LYS A 65 13.05 -20.65 3.42
C LYS A 65 11.68 -20.33 2.81
N PRO A 66 10.98 -21.35 2.28
CA PRO A 66 9.66 -21.08 1.70
C PRO A 66 8.66 -20.64 2.78
N THR A 67 7.92 -19.58 2.50
CA THR A 67 6.76 -19.19 3.31
C THR A 67 5.68 -20.27 3.14
N GLN A 68 5.23 -20.89 4.25
CA GLN A 68 4.34 -22.05 4.16
C GLN A 68 2.91 -21.65 3.77
N SER A 69 2.43 -20.51 4.26
CA SER A 69 1.07 -20.00 3.96
C SER A 69 1.09 -18.48 3.87
N PHE A 70 1.03 -17.80 5.00
CA PHE A 70 1.20 -16.34 5.10
C PHE A 70 1.95 -16.02 6.39
N GLU A 71 2.70 -14.95 6.34
CA GLU A 71 3.40 -14.40 7.48
C GLU A 71 3.04 -12.93 7.64
N LEU A 72 2.66 -12.53 8.85
CA LEU A 72 2.37 -11.14 9.17
C LEU A 72 3.63 -10.48 9.73
N GLN A 73 4.07 -9.43 9.05
CA GLN A 73 5.10 -8.51 9.52
C GLN A 73 4.47 -7.13 9.70
N TRP A 74 4.93 -6.36 10.69
CA TRP A 74 4.36 -5.05 10.94
C TRP A 74 5.32 -4.11 11.64
N ASN A 75 5.11 -2.82 11.47
CA ASN A 75 5.82 -1.78 12.20
C ASN A 75 4.87 -0.62 12.50
N ASN A 76 5.14 0.11 13.57
CA ASN A 76 4.41 1.32 13.91
C ASN A 76 5.17 2.54 13.41
N TYR A 77 4.41 3.54 12.99
CA TYR A 77 4.91 4.82 12.51
C TYR A 77 4.18 5.94 13.21
N ASN A 78 4.93 6.96 13.66
CA ASN A 78 4.36 8.22 14.05
C ASN A 78 4.21 9.09 12.80
N ILE A 79 2.99 9.51 12.52
CA ILE A 79 2.67 10.38 11.38
C ILE A 79 1.89 11.57 11.92
N ASN A 80 2.48 12.77 11.83
CA ASN A 80 1.87 14.00 12.32
C ASN A 80 1.34 13.89 13.76
N GLU A 81 2.17 13.37 14.68
CA GLU A 81 1.89 13.19 16.11
C GLU A 81 0.95 12.02 16.47
N ASP A 82 0.33 11.36 15.51
CA ASP A 82 -0.50 10.17 15.72
C ASP A 82 0.27 8.88 15.38
N ASN A 83 -0.06 7.78 16.06
CA ASN A 83 0.55 6.48 15.83
C ASN A 83 -0.33 5.61 14.94
N TYR A 84 0.27 5.05 13.90
CA TYR A 84 -0.36 4.16 12.93
C TYR A 84 0.41 2.86 12.83
N CYS A 85 -0.30 1.74 12.66
CA CYS A 85 0.29 0.43 12.42
C CYS A 85 0.19 0.08 10.95
N PHE A 86 1.32 -0.27 10.32
CA PHE A 86 1.37 -0.79 8.96
C PHE A 86 1.70 -2.27 9.00
N GLN A 87 0.78 -3.07 8.54
CA GLN A 87 0.87 -4.52 8.47
C GLN A 87 1.17 -4.97 7.04
N PHE A 88 2.14 -5.87 6.89
CA PHE A 88 2.53 -6.47 5.61
C PHE A 88 2.29 -7.97 5.68
N TRP A 89 1.40 -8.46 4.85
CA TRP A 89 1.06 -9.86 4.71
C TRP A 89 1.92 -10.48 3.62
N ASP A 90 2.95 -11.23 4.01
CA ASP A 90 3.77 -12.04 3.10
C ASP A 90 2.98 -13.29 2.69
N VAL A 91 2.43 -13.28 1.50
CA VAL A 91 1.62 -14.40 0.99
C VAL A 91 2.53 -15.37 0.25
N SER A 92 2.44 -16.65 0.60
CA SER A 92 3.15 -17.70 -0.13
C SER A 92 2.82 -17.70 -1.61
N GLY A 93 3.83 -17.86 -2.48
CA GLY A 93 3.65 -17.93 -3.93
C GLY A 93 3.05 -19.24 -4.45
N THR A 94 2.47 -20.07 -3.58
CA THR A 94 1.85 -21.35 -3.96
C THR A 94 0.38 -21.18 -4.35
N ASP A 95 -0.15 -22.07 -5.17
CA ASP A 95 -1.56 -22.03 -5.62
C ASP A 95 -2.55 -22.19 -4.46
N LEU A 96 -2.18 -22.90 -3.40
CA LEU A 96 -2.98 -23.00 -2.18
C LEU A 96 -3.17 -21.63 -1.52
N ALA A 97 -2.11 -20.84 -1.43
CA ALA A 97 -2.17 -19.50 -0.85
C ALA A 97 -3.00 -18.54 -1.72
N LYS A 98 -2.94 -18.66 -3.06
CA LYS A 98 -3.78 -17.88 -3.99
C LYS A 98 -5.27 -18.01 -3.67
N ASN A 99 -5.74 -19.22 -3.38
CA ASN A 99 -7.15 -19.49 -3.11
C ASN A 99 -7.62 -18.98 -1.73
N LEU A 100 -6.72 -18.90 -0.76
CA LEU A 100 -7.03 -18.42 0.60
C LEU A 100 -6.88 -16.91 0.76
N ALA A 101 -6.18 -16.27 -0.16
CA ALA A 101 -5.78 -14.87 -0.07
C ALA A 101 -6.97 -13.88 -0.12
N GLY A 102 -8.12 -14.28 -0.67
CA GLY A 102 -9.27 -13.39 -0.81
C GLY A 102 -9.75 -12.70 0.48
N ASN A 103 -9.57 -13.34 1.64
CA ASN A 103 -9.94 -12.74 2.93
C ASN A 103 -8.96 -11.62 3.34
N PHE A 104 -7.68 -11.71 2.94
CA PHE A 104 -6.67 -10.70 3.22
C PHE A 104 -6.76 -9.53 2.25
N TYR A 105 -7.24 -9.76 1.03
CA TYR A 105 -7.39 -8.72 0.01
C TYR A 105 -8.48 -7.70 0.35
N LYS A 106 -9.59 -8.13 0.98
CA LYS A 106 -10.76 -7.28 1.27
C LYS A 106 -10.48 -6.05 2.14
N SER A 107 -9.43 -6.07 2.92
CA SER A 107 -9.08 -4.98 3.84
C SER A 107 -7.76 -4.33 3.47
N CYS A 108 -7.16 -4.70 2.33
CA CYS A 108 -5.87 -4.17 1.99
C CYS A 108 -5.99 -2.77 1.39
N THR A 109 -5.14 -1.87 1.87
CA THR A 109 -5.02 -0.50 1.38
C THR A 109 -3.94 -0.37 0.32
N CYS A 110 -3.03 -1.36 0.26
CA CYS A 110 -1.96 -1.42 -0.73
C CYS A 110 -1.63 -2.87 -1.09
N ALA A 111 -1.19 -3.12 -2.31
CA ALA A 111 -0.72 -4.41 -2.78
C ALA A 111 0.62 -4.28 -3.53
N PHE A 112 1.60 -5.08 -3.14
CA PHE A 112 2.86 -5.24 -3.85
C PHE A 112 2.78 -6.48 -4.73
N LEU A 113 2.87 -6.31 -6.03
CA LEU A 113 2.96 -7.37 -7.04
C LEU A 113 4.45 -7.58 -7.39
N VAL A 114 5.03 -8.68 -6.92
CA VAL A 114 6.48 -8.90 -7.01
C VAL A 114 6.78 -10.00 -8.03
N TYR A 115 7.66 -9.70 -8.98
CA TYR A 115 8.25 -10.66 -9.91
C TYR A 115 9.78 -10.62 -9.86
N ALA A 116 10.46 -11.58 -10.46
CA ALA A 116 11.91 -11.60 -10.60
C ALA A 116 12.31 -11.24 -12.04
N ILE A 117 13.20 -10.25 -12.24
CA ILE A 117 13.59 -9.81 -13.59
C ILE A 117 14.24 -10.89 -14.42
N ASN A 118 14.85 -11.88 -13.77
CA ASN A 118 15.53 -13.02 -14.39
C ASN A 118 14.62 -14.26 -14.57
N ASP A 119 13.32 -14.15 -14.35
CA ASP A 119 12.37 -15.25 -14.53
C ASP A 119 11.06 -14.74 -15.14
N LYS A 120 10.99 -14.84 -16.47
CA LYS A 120 9.86 -14.37 -17.29
C LYS A 120 8.52 -14.98 -16.84
N LYS A 121 8.52 -16.23 -16.38
CA LYS A 121 7.28 -16.89 -15.92
C LYS A 121 6.67 -16.18 -14.72
N THR A 122 7.50 -15.66 -13.82
CA THR A 122 7.02 -14.92 -12.65
C THR A 122 6.38 -13.59 -13.02
N PHE A 123 6.84 -12.95 -14.09
CA PHE A 123 6.24 -11.75 -14.65
C PHE A 123 4.92 -12.06 -15.37
N ASP A 124 4.91 -13.07 -16.25
CA ASP A 124 3.69 -13.48 -16.96
C ASP A 124 2.56 -13.85 -15.99
N ASN A 125 2.92 -14.40 -14.82
CA ASN A 125 1.96 -14.74 -13.77
C ASN A 125 1.41 -13.52 -13.00
N ILE A 126 2.02 -12.34 -13.12
CA ILE A 126 1.53 -11.11 -12.46
C ILE A 126 0.09 -10.78 -12.90
N GLU A 127 -0.25 -11.04 -14.14
CA GLU A 127 -1.63 -10.82 -14.61
C GLU A 127 -2.66 -11.67 -13.85
N ASN A 128 -2.30 -12.91 -13.52
CA ASN A 128 -3.17 -13.80 -12.72
C ASN A 128 -3.30 -13.30 -11.28
N TRP A 129 -2.18 -12.84 -10.68
CA TRP A 129 -2.20 -12.26 -9.34
C TRP A 129 -3.05 -11.00 -9.29
N LEU A 130 -2.85 -10.08 -10.24
CA LEU A 130 -3.61 -8.84 -10.36
C LEU A 130 -5.10 -9.09 -10.58
N THR A 131 -5.45 -9.99 -11.49
CA THR A 131 -6.85 -10.36 -11.76
C THR A 131 -7.54 -10.94 -10.52
N ASN A 132 -6.80 -11.72 -9.74
CA ASN A 132 -7.33 -12.29 -8.49
C ASN A 132 -7.48 -11.22 -7.41
N LEU A 133 -6.53 -10.33 -7.27
CA LEU A 133 -6.55 -9.20 -6.35
C LEU A 133 -7.74 -8.27 -6.63
N LYS A 134 -7.91 -7.83 -7.88
CA LYS A 134 -8.98 -6.89 -8.32
C LYS A 134 -10.41 -7.38 -8.06
N LYS A 135 -10.61 -8.67 -7.76
CA LYS A 135 -11.94 -9.21 -7.36
C LYS A 135 -12.36 -8.80 -5.95
N TYR A 136 -11.44 -8.38 -5.11
CA TYR A 136 -11.66 -8.23 -3.68
C TYR A 136 -11.29 -6.85 -3.13
N VAL A 137 -10.48 -6.11 -3.84
CA VAL A 137 -9.99 -4.79 -3.41
C VAL A 137 -10.89 -3.67 -3.92
N ASP A 138 -10.87 -2.56 -3.21
CA ASP A 138 -11.56 -1.34 -3.60
C ASP A 138 -10.74 -0.57 -4.68
N GLU A 139 -11.39 0.33 -5.41
CA GLU A 139 -10.77 1.16 -6.46
C GLU A 139 -9.66 2.07 -5.92
N ASP A 140 -9.72 2.43 -4.63
CA ASP A 140 -8.73 3.27 -3.96
C ASP A 140 -7.50 2.48 -3.46
N THR A 141 -7.43 1.16 -3.69
CA THR A 141 -6.31 0.33 -3.28
C THR A 141 -5.09 0.62 -4.14
N ILE A 142 -4.00 1.03 -3.52
CA ILE A 142 -2.74 1.34 -4.20
C ILE A 142 -2.06 0.05 -4.65
N ILE A 143 -1.73 -0.06 -5.92
CA ILE A 143 -1.05 -1.24 -6.49
C ILE A 143 0.34 -0.85 -6.97
N VAL A 144 1.36 -1.60 -6.53
CA VAL A 144 2.76 -1.38 -6.89
C VAL A 144 3.32 -2.63 -7.58
N LEU A 145 3.81 -2.50 -8.80
CA LEU A 145 4.56 -3.53 -9.51
C LEU A 145 6.04 -3.44 -9.14
N ILE A 146 6.63 -4.56 -8.74
CA ILE A 146 8.03 -4.59 -8.26
C ILE A 146 8.80 -5.66 -9.02
N GLY A 147 9.77 -5.21 -9.84
CA GLY A 147 10.79 -6.06 -10.47
C GLY A 147 11.95 -6.28 -9.49
N ASN A 148 12.06 -7.48 -8.96
CA ASN A 148 13.09 -7.80 -7.97
C ASN A 148 14.28 -8.52 -8.60
N LYS A 149 15.40 -8.56 -7.86
CA LYS A 149 16.68 -9.20 -8.22
C LYS A 149 17.44 -8.48 -9.33
N THR A 150 17.50 -7.16 -9.27
CA THR A 150 18.27 -6.33 -10.21
C THR A 150 19.78 -6.66 -10.21
N ASP A 151 20.28 -7.38 -9.19
CA ASP A 151 21.63 -7.91 -9.18
C ASP A 151 21.88 -9.03 -10.23
N LEU A 152 20.83 -9.62 -10.78
CA LEU A 152 20.90 -10.65 -11.82
C LEU A 152 20.65 -10.07 -13.22
N GLU A 153 21.20 -8.88 -13.49
CA GLU A 153 21.02 -8.14 -14.75
C GLU A 153 21.49 -8.93 -15.98
N GLU A 154 22.59 -9.69 -15.86
CA GLU A 154 23.12 -10.54 -16.92
C GLU A 154 22.15 -11.70 -17.29
N GLU A 155 21.27 -12.07 -16.37
CA GLU A 155 20.27 -13.12 -16.56
C GLU A 155 18.88 -12.55 -16.86
N ARG A 156 18.75 -11.24 -17.07
CA ARG A 156 17.46 -10.57 -17.29
C ARG A 156 16.66 -11.21 -18.41
N GLN A 157 15.40 -11.52 -18.13
CA GLN A 157 14.42 -12.06 -19.07
C GLN A 157 13.22 -11.12 -19.29
N VAL A 158 13.06 -10.12 -18.44
CA VAL A 158 11.99 -9.11 -18.52
C VAL A 158 12.66 -7.75 -18.64
N SER A 159 12.43 -7.05 -19.76
CA SER A 159 12.98 -5.70 -19.90
C SER A 159 12.19 -4.68 -19.06
N THR A 160 12.84 -3.60 -18.69
CA THR A 160 12.22 -2.50 -17.96
C THR A 160 11.06 -1.91 -18.76
N GLU A 161 11.25 -1.72 -20.08
CA GLU A 161 10.21 -1.17 -20.97
C GLU A 161 8.98 -2.08 -21.08
N GLU A 162 9.20 -3.40 -21.03
CA GLU A 162 8.09 -4.36 -21.02
C GLU A 162 7.27 -4.25 -19.73
N ALA A 163 7.94 -4.08 -18.60
CA ALA A 163 7.29 -3.94 -17.31
C ALA A 163 6.57 -2.59 -17.17
N GLU A 164 7.18 -1.50 -17.66
CA GLU A 164 6.55 -0.17 -17.72
C GLU A 164 5.28 -0.20 -18.58
N LYS A 165 5.37 -0.79 -19.77
CA LYS A 165 4.22 -0.96 -20.65
C LYS A 165 3.10 -1.77 -20.00
N PHE A 166 3.44 -2.85 -19.31
CA PHE A 166 2.46 -3.65 -18.56
C PHE A 166 1.81 -2.84 -17.45
N GLN A 167 2.61 -2.05 -16.71
CA GLN A 167 2.12 -1.16 -15.66
C GLN A 167 1.09 -0.16 -16.21
N GLU A 168 1.38 0.49 -17.34
CA GLU A 168 0.47 1.43 -18.00
C GLU A 168 -0.80 0.74 -18.51
N GLU A 169 -0.68 -0.39 -19.24
CA GLU A 169 -1.81 -1.14 -19.79
C GLU A 169 -2.78 -1.68 -18.72
N LYS A 170 -2.26 -2.01 -17.54
CA LYS A 170 -3.06 -2.55 -16.42
C LYS A 170 -3.48 -1.51 -15.40
N GLU A 171 -3.13 -0.23 -15.63
CA GLU A 171 -3.43 0.89 -14.72
C GLU A 171 -2.93 0.61 -13.30
N ILE A 172 -1.68 0.16 -13.18
CA ILE A 172 -1.00 -0.04 -11.90
C ILE A 172 -0.40 1.31 -11.48
N ASP A 173 -0.55 1.70 -10.21
CA ASP A 173 -0.20 3.03 -9.74
C ASP A 173 1.30 3.34 -9.83
N TYR A 174 2.15 2.36 -9.47
CA TYR A 174 3.60 2.54 -9.42
C TYR A 174 4.33 1.32 -9.95
N PHE A 175 5.51 1.57 -10.56
CA PHE A 175 6.46 0.54 -10.95
C PHE A 175 7.85 0.90 -10.43
N ILE A 176 8.59 -0.10 -9.94
CA ILE A 176 9.97 0.04 -9.50
C ILE A 176 10.74 -1.28 -9.69
N GLU A 177 12.00 -1.17 -10.05
CA GLU A 177 12.94 -2.29 -10.04
C GLU A 177 13.98 -2.09 -8.94
N LEU A 178 14.24 -3.13 -8.15
CA LEU A 178 15.17 -3.06 -7.03
C LEU A 178 15.71 -4.43 -6.61
N ASN A 179 16.75 -4.38 -5.76
CA ASN A 179 17.24 -5.53 -5.00
C ASN A 179 17.34 -5.18 -3.51
N PRO A 180 16.63 -5.90 -2.61
CA PRO A 180 16.62 -5.58 -1.19
C PRO A 180 17.96 -5.82 -0.48
N PHE A 181 18.92 -6.52 -1.08
CA PHE A 181 20.25 -6.74 -0.49
C PHE A 181 21.25 -5.64 -0.84
N THR A 182 21.16 -5.07 -2.03
CA THR A 182 22.15 -4.13 -2.57
C THR A 182 21.64 -2.71 -2.71
N GLU A 183 20.32 -2.50 -2.84
CA GLU A 183 19.69 -1.20 -3.08
C GLU A 183 18.78 -0.80 -1.91
N LYS A 184 19.34 -0.81 -0.70
CA LYS A 184 18.59 -0.54 0.52
C LYS A 184 17.88 0.80 0.52
N GLU A 185 18.51 1.84 -0.01
CA GLU A 185 17.92 3.18 -0.12
C GLU A 185 16.65 3.18 -0.99
N LYS A 186 16.66 2.46 -2.12
CA LYS A 186 15.45 2.31 -2.95
C LYS A 186 14.33 1.58 -2.24
N VAL A 187 14.66 0.60 -1.40
CA VAL A 187 13.67 -0.12 -0.58
C VAL A 187 13.06 0.80 0.47
N ASP A 188 13.90 1.58 1.16
CA ASP A 188 13.46 2.56 2.15
C ASP A 188 12.56 3.61 1.50
N ASP A 189 12.92 4.13 0.32
CA ASP A 189 12.12 5.08 -0.45
C ASP A 189 10.78 4.48 -0.88
N LEU A 190 10.77 3.22 -1.36
CA LEU A 190 9.54 2.50 -1.70
C LEU A 190 8.59 2.42 -0.50
N PHE A 191 9.09 2.00 0.67
CA PHE A 191 8.26 1.84 1.86
C PHE A 191 7.77 3.19 2.38
N ASN A 192 8.63 4.19 2.46
CA ASN A 192 8.25 5.54 2.91
C ASN A 192 7.21 6.16 1.98
N THR A 193 7.42 6.09 0.67
CA THR A 193 6.46 6.59 -0.34
C THR A 193 5.12 5.85 -0.25
N THR A 194 5.16 4.53 -0.05
CA THR A 194 3.95 3.71 0.11
C THR A 194 3.17 4.13 1.36
N ILE A 195 3.83 4.27 2.50
CA ILE A 195 3.23 4.70 3.77
C ILE A 195 2.60 6.08 3.62
N GLU A 196 3.32 7.01 2.99
CA GLU A 196 2.83 8.37 2.72
C GLU A 196 1.58 8.36 1.84
N ASN A 197 1.58 7.60 0.76
CA ASN A 197 0.45 7.51 -0.17
C ASN A 197 -0.78 6.85 0.47
N ILE A 198 -0.60 5.76 1.23
CA ILE A 198 -1.67 5.15 2.02
C ILE A 198 -2.28 6.17 2.98
N TYR A 199 -1.46 6.92 3.69
CA TYR A 199 -1.93 7.93 4.63
C TYR A 199 -2.68 9.07 3.93
N LYS A 200 -2.18 9.57 2.79
CA LYS A 200 -2.86 10.60 1.97
C LYS A 200 -4.23 10.11 1.47
N THR A 201 -4.30 8.89 0.96
CA THR A 201 -5.56 8.26 0.50
C THR A 201 -6.55 8.14 1.67
N TYR A 202 -6.08 7.72 2.84
CA TYR A 202 -6.89 7.67 4.06
C TYR A 202 -7.46 9.05 4.45
N LEU A 203 -6.63 10.09 4.45
CA LEU A 203 -7.08 11.46 4.74
C LEU A 203 -8.11 11.94 3.71
N HIS A 204 -7.90 11.63 2.43
CA HIS A 204 -8.86 11.97 1.38
C HIS A 204 -10.21 11.26 1.59
N SER A 205 -10.19 9.98 1.96
CA SER A 205 -11.40 9.22 2.25
C SER A 205 -12.15 9.73 3.47
N LEU A 206 -11.46 10.21 4.51
CA LEU A 206 -12.08 10.85 5.67
C LEU A 206 -12.75 12.16 5.28
N ASN A 207 -12.08 13.01 4.51
CA ASN A 207 -12.62 14.29 4.07
C ASN A 207 -13.85 14.11 3.17
N SER A 208 -13.85 13.11 2.28
CA SER A 208 -15.01 12.83 1.42
C SER A 208 -16.22 12.33 2.22
N LYS A 209 -16.01 11.54 3.27
CA LYS A 209 -17.08 11.05 4.16
C LYS A 209 -17.66 12.14 5.04
N VAL A 210 -16.82 13.00 5.63
CA VAL A 210 -17.27 14.16 6.41
C VAL A 210 -18.15 15.10 5.56
N LEU A 211 -17.85 15.23 4.27
CA LEU A 211 -18.63 16.03 3.33
C LEU A 211 -20.00 15.39 2.96
N SER A 212 -20.20 14.08 3.24
CA SER A 212 -21.43 13.36 2.91
C SER A 212 -22.40 13.20 4.09
N GLU A 213 -21.96 13.39 5.34
CA GLU A 213 -22.74 13.06 6.54
C GLU A 213 -23.39 14.26 7.25
N GLU A 214 -23.04 15.50 6.91
CA GLU A 214 -23.61 16.68 7.59
C GLU A 214 -24.50 17.53 6.69
N ASP A 215 -25.77 17.65 7.13
CA ASP A 215 -26.71 18.65 6.68
C ASP A 215 -26.48 19.95 7.48
N ASP A 216 -25.51 20.66 7.35
CA ASP A 216 -25.26 22.05 7.72
C ASP A 216 -23.76 22.33 7.92
N GLU A 217 -23.24 23.18 7.08
CA GLU A 217 -21.94 23.87 7.16
C GLU A 217 -20.74 23.11 7.76
N VAL A 218 -20.02 22.36 6.93
CA VAL A 218 -18.78 21.71 7.34
C VAL A 218 -17.62 22.68 7.31
N TYR A 219 -16.95 22.86 8.43
CA TYR A 219 -15.69 23.57 8.54
C TYR A 219 -14.54 22.55 8.60
N ILE A 220 -13.65 22.55 7.62
CA ILE A 220 -12.41 21.78 7.68
C ILE A 220 -11.36 22.69 8.34
N SER A 221 -10.85 22.26 9.48
CA SER A 221 -9.72 22.93 10.13
C SER A 221 -8.42 22.27 9.66
N LEU A 222 -7.70 22.91 8.77
CA LEU A 222 -6.36 22.49 8.35
C LEU A 222 -5.33 23.30 9.12
N ARG A 223 -4.39 22.63 9.78
CA ARG A 223 -3.18 23.27 10.31
C ARG A 223 -2.15 23.36 9.21
N ASN A 224 -1.71 24.56 8.89
CA ASN A 224 -0.58 24.74 7.98
C ASN A 224 0.75 24.61 8.74
N SER A 225 1.86 24.53 7.99
CA SER A 225 3.23 24.38 8.52
C SER A 225 3.69 25.49 9.46
N SER A 226 2.92 26.58 9.59
CA SER A 226 3.16 27.70 10.53
C SER A 226 2.27 27.64 11.78
N GLY A 227 1.49 26.56 11.97
CA GLY A 227 0.61 26.38 13.14
C GLY A 227 -0.72 27.12 13.06
N SER A 228 -1.00 27.85 11.97
CA SER A 228 -2.26 28.56 11.77
C SER A 228 -3.36 27.61 11.29
N ILE A 229 -4.57 27.78 11.86
CA ILE A 229 -5.75 26.99 11.49
C ILE A 229 -6.53 27.78 10.42
N THR A 230 -6.65 27.23 9.23
CA THR A 230 -7.51 27.79 8.18
C THR A 230 -8.84 27.04 8.15
N LYS A 231 -9.94 27.76 8.38
CA LYS A 231 -11.29 27.20 8.26
C LYS A 231 -11.82 27.46 6.87
N ILE A 232 -12.11 26.39 6.11
CA ILE A 232 -12.68 26.50 4.77
C ILE A 232 -14.14 26.10 4.83
N LYS A 233 -15.04 27.02 4.43
CA LYS A 233 -16.48 26.79 4.33
C LYS A 233 -16.82 26.26 2.95
N LYS A 234 -17.43 25.07 2.84
CA LYS A 234 -17.95 24.54 1.56
C LYS A 234 -19.47 24.45 1.58
N LYS A 235 -20.12 24.98 0.54
CA LYS A 235 -21.56 24.88 0.28
C LYS A 235 -21.91 23.52 -0.34
N LYS A 236 -23.00 22.92 0.12
CA LYS A 236 -23.58 21.65 -0.35
C LYS A 236 -24.01 21.66 -1.81
N LYS A 237 -23.84 20.52 -2.48
CA LYS A 237 -24.64 20.12 -3.64
C LYS A 237 -25.43 18.85 -3.29
N SER A 238 -26.72 18.89 -3.65
CA SER A 238 -27.78 17.96 -3.28
C SER A 238 -27.61 16.53 -3.80
N LYS A 239 -27.97 15.59 -2.93
CA LYS A 239 -28.55 14.26 -3.10
C LYS A 239 -28.21 13.40 -4.31
N PHE A 240 -27.54 12.26 -4.05
CA PHE A 240 -27.93 10.99 -4.66
C PHE A 240 -27.81 9.88 -3.59
N CYS A 241 -28.86 9.08 -3.46
CA CYS A 241 -28.95 7.95 -2.53
C CYS A 241 -28.17 6.75 -3.05
N ALA A 242 -27.38 6.09 -2.20
CA ALA A 242 -27.19 4.65 -2.25
C ALA A 242 -26.64 4.11 -0.91
N HIS A 243 -27.34 3.17 -0.39
CA HIS A 243 -27.06 2.13 0.60
C HIS A 243 -25.86 2.30 1.56
N GLY A 244 -26.27 2.41 2.83
CA GLY A 244 -25.41 2.64 3.97
C GLY A 244 -24.56 1.45 4.39
N ASP A 245 -23.34 1.75 4.68
CA ASP A 245 -22.58 1.13 5.75
C ASP A 245 -21.83 2.25 6.51
N THR A 246 -22.27 2.50 7.72
CA THR A 246 -21.78 3.59 8.58
C THR A 246 -20.33 3.35 9.00
N VAL A 247 -19.57 4.42 9.17
CA VAL A 247 -18.17 4.49 9.67
C VAL A 247 -17.93 3.57 10.90
N LYS A 248 -18.96 3.33 11.73
CA LYS A 248 -18.94 2.37 12.85
C LYS A 248 -18.70 0.91 12.40
N ASN A 249 -19.08 0.52 11.18
CA ASN A 249 -18.90 -0.84 10.68
C ASN A 249 -17.50 -1.05 10.07
N VAL A 250 -16.90 -0.02 9.49
CA VAL A 250 -15.52 -0.08 9.01
C VAL A 250 -14.55 -0.18 10.19
N LEU A 251 -14.79 0.59 11.26
CA LEU A 251 -14.00 0.52 12.49
C LEU A 251 -14.19 -0.82 13.23
N LYS A 252 -15.40 -1.42 13.22
CA LYS A 252 -15.66 -2.71 13.85
C LYS A 252 -15.03 -3.89 13.10
N ARG A 253 -14.93 -3.84 11.76
CA ARG A 253 -14.29 -4.91 11.00
C ARG A 253 -12.78 -5.00 11.22
N SER A 254 -12.10 -3.89 11.51
CA SER A 254 -10.67 -3.89 11.87
C SER A 254 -10.36 -4.40 13.28
N TYR A 255 -11.34 -4.41 14.20
CA TYR A 255 -11.14 -4.85 15.58
C TYR A 255 -11.48 -6.32 15.85
N CYS A 256 -12.07 -7.05 14.91
CA CYS A 256 -12.63 -8.40 15.15
C CYS A 256 -11.75 -9.58 14.73
N CYS A 257 -10.48 -9.38 14.47
CA CYS A 257 -9.62 -10.50 14.10
C CYS A 257 -8.41 -10.69 15.01
N PHE A 258 -8.56 -10.54 16.33
CA PHE A 258 -7.60 -11.16 17.29
C PHE A 258 -8.04 -10.81 18.73
N CYS A 259 -8.97 -11.59 19.27
CA CYS A 259 -8.99 -12.06 20.65
C CYS A 259 -8.97 -13.57 20.62
#